data_922ac090eac9b5f9056af9b1032a1b0c
#
_entry.id   922ac090eac9b5f9056af9b1032a1b0c
#
_cell.length_a   1.000
_cell.length_b   1.000
_cell.length_c   1.000
_cell.angle_alpha   90.00
_cell.angle_beta   90.00
_cell.angle_gamma   90.00
#
_symmetry.space_group_name_H-M   'P 1'
#
loop_
_entity.id
_entity.type
_entity.pdbx_description
1 polymer ?
#
loop_
_entity_poly.entity_id
_entity_poly.type
_entity_poly.pdbx_seq_one_letter_code
_entity_poly.pdbx_strand_id
1 'polypeptide(L)'
;MKRQKKKRLILRIFRDLICIGLFVILAALLGNAWVIGSTKGLIKKESEVKSSKADCILVLGAGVHKDNSPSLMLRDRLETACRLYEEGAASKIIMSGDHGRKDYDEVQVMKDYAIDKGIPSSDIFMDHAGFSTYESMYRAKAVFQIKNMIV
;
A
#
# COMPACT_ATOMS: atom_id res chain seq x y z
N MET A 1 27.17 14.26 53.48
CA MET A 1 27.57 13.24 52.47
C MET A 1 26.40 12.59 51.71
N LYS A 2 25.33 12.13 52.32
CA LYS A 2 24.18 11.46 51.66
C LYS A 2 23.48 12.31 50.59
N ARG A 3 23.31 13.61 50.80
CA ARG A 3 22.61 14.55 49.87
C ARG A 3 23.37 14.76 48.56
N GLN A 4 24.70 14.77 48.57
CA GLN A 4 25.54 14.88 47.36
C GLN A 4 25.50 13.60 46.51
N LYS A 5 25.50 12.43 47.13
CA LYS A 5 25.38 11.14 46.44
C LYS A 5 24.04 11.02 45.71
N LYS A 6 22.93 11.47 46.31
CA LYS A 6 21.59 11.48 45.73
C LYS A 6 21.52 12.42 44.51
N LYS A 7 22.11 13.62 44.57
CA LYS A 7 22.17 14.54 43.44
C LYS A 7 22.93 13.95 42.25
N ARG A 8 24.10 13.34 42.50
CA ARG A 8 24.89 12.69 41.45
C ARG A 8 24.15 11.51 40.80
N LEU A 9 23.39 10.74 41.57
CA LEU A 9 22.59 9.63 41.07
C LEU A 9 21.48 10.14 40.16
N ILE A 10 20.75 11.18 40.56
CA ILE A 10 19.68 11.80 39.74
C ILE A 10 20.25 12.34 38.42
N LEU A 11 21.38 13.03 38.45
CA LEU A 11 22.05 13.53 37.26
C LEU A 11 22.48 12.40 36.30
N ARG A 12 22.95 11.27 36.84
CA ARG A 12 23.30 10.11 36.00
C ARG A 12 22.04 9.54 35.32
N ILE A 13 20.99 9.29 36.10
CA ILE A 13 19.71 8.78 35.54
C ILE A 13 19.18 9.71 34.46
N PHE A 14 19.20 11.01 34.71
CA PHE A 14 18.72 12.00 33.74
C PHE A 14 19.56 12.00 32.45
N ARG A 15 20.89 11.94 32.58
CA ARG A 15 21.81 11.80 31.43
C ARG A 15 21.52 10.51 30.66
N ASP A 16 21.37 9.39 31.36
CA ASP A 16 21.15 8.07 30.72
C ASP A 16 19.79 8.03 30.01
N LEU A 17 18.76 8.66 30.56
CA LEU A 17 17.46 8.83 29.88
C LEU A 17 17.57 9.70 28.62
N ILE A 18 18.35 10.78 28.67
CA ILE A 18 18.62 11.61 27.48
C ILE A 18 19.35 10.78 26.41
N CYS A 19 20.39 10.03 26.80
CA CYS A 19 21.13 9.17 25.87
C CYS A 19 20.23 8.13 25.21
N ILE A 20 19.36 7.48 25.98
CA ILE A 20 18.39 6.52 25.45
C ILE A 20 17.41 7.23 24.48
N GLY A 21 16.89 8.39 24.84
CA GLY A 21 16.01 9.18 23.96
C GLY A 21 16.69 9.54 22.65
N LEU A 22 17.92 10.03 22.70
CA LEU A 22 18.72 10.36 21.49
C LEU A 22 19.00 9.12 20.64
N PHE A 23 19.31 7.99 21.28
CA PHE A 23 19.51 6.72 20.56
C PHE A 23 18.24 6.28 19.80
N VAL A 24 17.08 6.34 20.44
CA VAL A 24 15.80 5.99 19.81
C VAL A 24 15.50 6.92 18.62
N ILE A 25 15.69 8.23 18.79
CA ILE A 25 15.51 9.19 17.70
C ILE A 25 16.45 8.89 16.54
N LEU A 26 17.74 8.65 16.84
CA LEU A 26 18.72 8.33 15.79
C LEU A 26 18.36 7.03 15.06
N ALA A 27 17.94 5.98 15.79
CA ALA A 27 17.53 4.72 15.19
C ALA A 27 16.29 4.91 14.27
N ALA A 28 15.32 5.72 14.69
CA ALA A 28 14.15 6.05 13.88
C ALA A 28 14.53 6.84 12.61
N LEU A 29 15.44 7.81 12.72
CA LEU A 29 15.91 8.58 11.56
C LEU A 29 16.68 7.71 10.57
N LEU A 30 17.57 6.84 11.05
CA LEU A 30 18.33 5.91 10.20
C LEU A 30 17.40 4.90 9.52
N GLY A 31 16.42 4.34 10.25
CA GLY A 31 15.41 3.44 9.68
C GLY A 31 14.57 4.12 8.59
N ASN A 32 14.11 5.34 8.85
CA ASN A 32 13.37 6.13 7.85
C ASN A 32 14.21 6.46 6.62
N ALA A 33 15.46 6.89 6.83
CA ALA A 33 16.37 7.17 5.71
C ALA A 33 16.66 5.94 4.87
N TRP A 34 16.80 4.76 5.50
CA TRP A 34 16.98 3.49 4.81
C TRP A 34 15.76 3.11 3.98
N VAL A 35 14.55 3.22 4.53
CA VAL A 35 13.30 2.96 3.81
C VAL A 35 13.18 3.90 2.60
N ILE A 36 13.33 5.21 2.79
CA ILE A 36 13.27 6.18 1.69
C ILE A 36 14.32 5.85 0.62
N GLY A 37 15.54 5.54 1.02
CA GLY A 37 16.63 5.21 0.08
C GLY A 37 16.34 3.93 -0.72
N SER A 38 15.79 2.90 -0.08
CA SER A 38 15.49 1.61 -0.72
C SER A 38 14.26 1.67 -1.64
N THR A 39 13.31 2.57 -1.39
CA THR A 39 12.06 2.66 -2.16
C THR A 39 12.07 3.76 -3.23
N LYS A 40 13.02 4.69 -3.20
CA LYS A 40 13.07 5.85 -4.11
C LYS A 40 13.00 5.48 -5.60
N GLY A 41 13.58 4.35 -5.99
CA GLY A 41 13.54 3.85 -7.37
C GLY A 41 12.24 3.14 -7.76
N LEU A 42 11.40 2.78 -6.78
CA LEU A 42 10.13 2.09 -6.98
C LEU A 42 8.95 3.05 -7.10
N ILE A 43 9.06 4.24 -6.50
CA ILE A 43 8.04 5.28 -6.59
C ILE A 43 8.27 6.05 -7.89
N LYS A 44 7.36 5.86 -8.84
CA LYS A 44 7.43 6.44 -10.18
C LYS A 44 6.29 7.40 -10.42
N LYS A 45 6.53 8.38 -11.28
CA LYS A 45 5.46 9.24 -11.80
C LYS A 45 4.63 8.47 -12.83
N GLU A 46 3.37 8.82 -12.97
CA GLU A 46 2.46 8.20 -13.93
C GLU A 46 3.03 8.20 -15.36
N SER A 47 3.64 9.31 -15.78
CA SER A 47 4.29 9.42 -17.09
C SER A 47 5.42 8.41 -17.34
N GLU A 48 6.09 7.96 -16.28
CA GLU A 48 7.17 6.97 -16.36
C GLU A 48 6.62 5.54 -16.38
N VAL A 49 5.44 5.34 -15.80
CA VAL A 49 4.79 4.03 -15.67
C VAL A 49 4.14 3.60 -16.98
N LYS A 50 3.63 4.53 -17.81
CA LYS A 50 3.02 4.25 -19.11
C LYS A 50 3.87 3.38 -20.04
N SER A 51 5.17 3.50 -19.97
CA SER A 51 6.11 2.72 -20.79
C SER A 51 6.63 1.44 -20.11
N SER A 52 6.21 1.14 -18.89
CA SER A 52 6.78 0.06 -18.08
C SER A 52 6.40 -1.35 -18.57
N LYS A 53 5.31 -1.51 -19.33
CA LYS A 53 4.76 -2.80 -19.78
C LYS A 53 4.71 -3.82 -18.64
N ALA A 54 4.07 -3.43 -17.54
CA ALA A 54 3.88 -4.31 -16.40
C ALA A 54 2.95 -5.48 -16.74
N ASP A 55 3.07 -6.58 -16.02
CA ASP A 55 2.18 -7.74 -16.20
C ASP A 55 0.75 -7.41 -15.79
N CYS A 56 0.59 -6.60 -14.72
CA CYS A 56 -0.71 -6.15 -14.26
C CYS A 56 -0.64 -4.82 -13.46
N ILE A 57 -1.82 -4.23 -13.27
CA ILE A 57 -2.09 -3.18 -12.29
C ILE A 57 -2.79 -3.84 -11.11
N LEU A 58 -2.22 -3.73 -9.90
CA LEU A 58 -2.83 -4.20 -8.65
C LEU A 58 -3.52 -3.04 -7.97
N VAL A 59 -4.85 -3.09 -7.91
CA VAL A 59 -5.66 -2.09 -7.20
C VAL A 59 -6.00 -2.61 -5.82
N LEU A 60 -5.56 -1.87 -4.80
CA LEU A 60 -5.85 -2.20 -3.40
C LEU A 60 -7.18 -1.56 -2.97
N GLY A 61 -8.01 -2.31 -2.28
CA GLY A 61 -9.25 -1.82 -1.69
C GLY A 61 -9.02 -0.64 -0.73
N ALA A 62 -10.03 0.20 -0.59
CA ALA A 62 -10.04 1.35 0.32
C ALA A 62 -11.44 1.65 0.87
N GLY A 63 -12.32 0.67 0.81
CA GLY A 63 -13.67 0.69 1.35
C GLY A 63 -14.76 1.11 0.36
N VAL A 64 -15.94 0.52 0.55
CA VAL A 64 -17.19 0.86 -0.14
C VAL A 64 -18.25 1.32 0.85
N HIS A 65 -19.14 2.19 0.39
CA HIS A 65 -20.27 2.68 1.17
C HIS A 65 -21.40 1.63 1.21
N LYS A 66 -22.40 1.83 2.08
CA LYS A 66 -23.54 0.94 2.22
C LYS A 66 -24.43 0.83 0.96
N ASP A 67 -24.36 1.80 0.08
CA ASP A 67 -25.03 1.86 -1.22
C ASP A 67 -24.22 1.21 -2.35
N ASN A 68 -23.16 0.47 -2.01
CA ASN A 68 -22.22 -0.14 -2.94
C ASN A 68 -21.46 0.87 -3.83
N SER A 69 -21.40 2.14 -3.43
CA SER A 69 -20.53 3.09 -4.11
C SER A 69 -19.10 3.03 -3.54
N PRO A 70 -18.05 3.16 -4.37
CA PRO A 70 -16.69 3.21 -3.88
C PRO A 70 -16.46 4.48 -3.04
N SER A 71 -15.67 4.37 -1.96
CA SER A 71 -15.20 5.53 -1.21
C SER A 71 -14.42 6.48 -2.13
N LEU A 72 -14.25 7.75 -1.74
CA LEU A 72 -13.47 8.70 -2.54
C LEU A 72 -12.06 8.18 -2.82
N MET A 73 -11.40 7.60 -1.81
CA MET A 73 -10.06 7.02 -1.96
C MET A 73 -10.05 5.82 -2.92
N LEU A 74 -11.05 4.95 -2.83
CA LEU A 74 -11.16 3.81 -3.73
C LEU A 74 -11.43 4.26 -5.17
N ARG A 75 -12.28 5.27 -5.35
CA ARG A 75 -12.57 5.86 -6.67
C ARG A 75 -11.31 6.42 -7.33
N ASP A 76 -10.51 7.19 -6.62
CA ASP A 76 -9.25 7.76 -7.13
C ASP A 76 -8.29 6.66 -7.60
N ARG A 77 -8.21 5.54 -6.84
CA ARG A 77 -7.40 4.37 -7.24
C ARG A 77 -7.93 3.70 -8.49
N LEU A 78 -9.25 3.50 -8.56
CA LEU A 78 -9.91 2.88 -9.72
C LEU A 78 -9.77 3.73 -10.97
N GLU A 79 -9.99 5.05 -10.88
CA GLU A 79 -9.82 5.97 -12.01
C GLU A 79 -8.38 5.97 -12.52
N THR A 80 -7.41 5.98 -11.63
CA THR A 80 -6.00 5.92 -12.00
C THR A 80 -5.65 4.59 -12.66
N ALA A 81 -6.13 3.46 -12.12
CA ALA A 81 -5.90 2.14 -12.70
C ALA A 81 -6.53 1.97 -14.08
N CYS A 82 -7.78 2.44 -14.26
CA CYS A 82 -8.46 2.40 -15.56
C CYS A 82 -7.70 3.21 -16.59
N ARG A 83 -7.28 4.42 -16.26
CA ARG A 83 -6.50 5.28 -17.17
C ARG A 83 -5.16 4.64 -17.54
N LEU A 84 -4.43 4.07 -16.60
CA LEU A 84 -3.17 3.38 -16.88
C LEU A 84 -3.37 2.15 -17.78
N TYR A 85 -4.46 1.42 -17.59
CA TYR A 85 -4.83 0.30 -18.46
C TYR A 85 -5.11 0.78 -19.89
N GLU A 86 -5.94 1.80 -20.06
CA GLU A 86 -6.25 2.40 -21.37
C GLU A 86 -5.01 2.92 -22.09
N GLU A 87 -4.05 3.44 -21.35
CA GLU A 87 -2.75 3.91 -21.87
C GLU A 87 -1.77 2.78 -22.17
N GLY A 88 -2.14 1.52 -21.90
CA GLY A 88 -1.34 0.34 -22.20
C GLY A 88 -0.18 0.08 -21.26
N ALA A 89 -0.21 0.63 -20.03
CA ALA A 89 0.80 0.39 -19.01
C ALA A 89 0.84 -1.07 -18.53
N ALA A 90 -0.31 -1.75 -18.56
CA ALA A 90 -0.46 -3.19 -18.37
C ALA A 90 -1.68 -3.71 -19.11
N SER A 91 -1.72 -5.03 -19.37
CA SER A 91 -2.83 -5.68 -20.09
C SER A 91 -3.86 -6.34 -19.17
N LYS A 92 -3.62 -6.33 -17.85
CA LYS A 92 -4.48 -6.97 -16.85
C LYS A 92 -4.56 -6.11 -15.59
N ILE A 93 -5.71 -6.23 -14.90
CA ILE A 93 -5.93 -5.58 -13.60
C ILE A 93 -6.28 -6.66 -12.57
N ILE A 94 -5.70 -6.57 -11.38
CA ILE A 94 -6.08 -7.36 -10.22
C ILE A 94 -6.75 -6.42 -9.23
N MET A 95 -8.02 -6.69 -8.91
CA MET A 95 -8.76 -6.01 -7.85
C MET A 95 -8.59 -6.82 -6.57
N SER A 96 -7.90 -6.27 -5.57
CA SER A 96 -7.63 -6.98 -4.31
C SER A 96 -8.21 -6.21 -3.14
N GLY A 97 -9.09 -6.87 -2.39
CA GLY A 97 -9.83 -6.25 -1.29
C GLY A 97 -10.45 -7.27 -0.35
N ASP A 98 -11.27 -6.76 0.57
CA ASP A 98 -11.94 -7.56 1.59
C ASP A 98 -13.29 -8.07 1.10
N HIS A 99 -13.58 -9.34 1.38
CA HIS A 99 -14.88 -9.99 1.27
C HIS A 99 -15.22 -10.75 2.56
N GLY A 100 -14.88 -10.16 3.71
CA GLY A 100 -15.05 -10.82 5.02
C GLY A 100 -16.48 -10.91 5.54
N ARG A 101 -17.47 -10.30 4.87
CA ARG A 101 -18.89 -10.30 5.26
C ARG A 101 -19.77 -10.54 4.05
N LYS A 102 -20.89 -11.27 4.25
CA LYS A 102 -21.84 -11.63 3.17
C LYS A 102 -22.49 -10.43 2.44
N ASP A 103 -22.58 -9.31 3.13
CA ASP A 103 -23.19 -8.06 2.66
C ASP A 103 -22.16 -7.02 2.22
N TYR A 104 -20.88 -7.43 2.07
CA TYR A 104 -19.79 -6.54 1.72
C TYR A 104 -18.84 -7.23 0.74
N ASP A 105 -18.92 -6.85 -0.53
CA ASP A 105 -18.06 -7.33 -1.59
C ASP A 105 -17.39 -6.13 -2.31
N GLU A 106 -16.32 -5.67 -1.71
CA GLU A 106 -15.54 -4.56 -2.26
C GLU A 106 -14.97 -4.89 -3.64
N VAL A 107 -14.49 -6.11 -3.80
CA VAL A 107 -13.82 -6.55 -5.03
C VAL A 107 -14.80 -6.59 -6.21
N GLN A 108 -16.06 -6.99 -5.96
CA GLN A 108 -17.09 -6.96 -7.00
C GLN A 108 -17.41 -5.51 -7.40
N VAL A 109 -17.53 -4.59 -6.45
CA VAL A 109 -17.76 -3.17 -6.74
C VAL A 109 -16.61 -2.58 -7.56
N MET A 110 -15.36 -2.94 -7.24
CA MET A 110 -14.18 -2.50 -7.98
C MET A 110 -14.22 -3.03 -9.42
N LYS A 111 -14.59 -4.28 -9.62
CA LYS A 111 -14.72 -4.89 -10.94
C LYS A 111 -15.81 -4.23 -11.77
N ASP A 112 -17.01 -4.06 -11.19
CA ASP A 112 -18.14 -3.44 -11.88
C ASP A 112 -17.80 -2.02 -12.31
N TYR A 113 -17.14 -1.26 -11.45
CA TYR A 113 -16.65 0.08 -11.80
C TYR A 113 -15.72 0.08 -13.02
N ALA A 114 -14.78 -0.86 -13.09
CA ALA A 114 -13.87 -0.94 -14.23
C ALA A 114 -14.58 -1.39 -15.51
N ILE A 115 -15.56 -2.28 -15.42
CA ILE A 115 -16.40 -2.69 -16.55
C ILE A 115 -17.21 -1.50 -17.07
N ASP A 116 -17.80 -0.70 -16.19
CA ASP A 116 -18.54 0.52 -16.54
C ASP A 116 -17.66 1.57 -17.26
N LYS A 117 -16.35 1.54 -16.99
CA LYS A 117 -15.34 2.34 -17.71
C LYS A 117 -14.90 1.72 -19.04
N GLY A 118 -15.43 0.56 -19.42
CA GLY A 118 -15.15 -0.09 -20.70
C GLY A 118 -14.02 -1.12 -20.67
N ILE A 119 -13.49 -1.47 -19.52
CA ILE A 119 -12.44 -2.50 -19.40
C ILE A 119 -13.08 -3.89 -19.54
N PRO A 120 -12.57 -4.75 -20.44
CA PRO A 120 -13.09 -6.09 -20.63
C PRO A 120 -13.03 -6.91 -19.34
N SER A 121 -14.14 -7.57 -18.97
CA SER A 121 -14.21 -8.43 -17.78
C SER A 121 -13.16 -9.55 -17.78
N SER A 122 -12.73 -10.01 -18.95
CA SER A 122 -11.66 -11.01 -19.13
C SER A 122 -10.27 -10.52 -18.70
N ASP A 123 -10.10 -9.22 -18.56
CA ASP A 123 -8.84 -8.60 -18.19
C ASP A 123 -8.80 -8.19 -16.71
N ILE A 124 -9.92 -8.39 -16.00
CA ILE A 124 -10.07 -8.05 -14.58
C ILE A 124 -10.11 -9.33 -13.74
N PHE A 125 -9.11 -9.48 -12.86
CA PHE A 125 -9.01 -10.58 -11.90
C PHE A 125 -9.41 -10.11 -10.52
N MET A 126 -10.10 -10.96 -9.76
CA MET A 126 -10.58 -10.65 -8.41
C MET A 126 -9.79 -11.43 -7.36
N ASP A 127 -9.27 -10.74 -6.38
CA ASP A 127 -8.62 -11.30 -5.21
C ASP A 127 -9.39 -10.91 -3.94
N HIS A 128 -10.26 -11.81 -3.50
CA HIS A 128 -11.13 -11.62 -2.32
C HIS A 128 -10.41 -11.88 -0.98
N ALA A 129 -9.11 -12.17 -0.99
CA ALA A 129 -8.33 -12.48 0.21
C ALA A 129 -7.17 -11.51 0.43
N GLY A 130 -7.30 -10.28 -0.07
CA GLY A 130 -6.35 -9.20 0.14
C GLY A 130 -6.66 -8.39 1.40
N PHE A 131 -6.57 -9.01 2.59
CA PHE A 131 -6.90 -8.36 3.87
C PHE A 131 -5.84 -7.35 4.33
N SER A 132 -4.69 -7.32 3.70
CA SER A 132 -3.62 -6.35 3.93
C SER A 132 -2.83 -6.11 2.66
N THR A 133 -2.15 -4.95 2.57
CA THR A 133 -1.26 -4.64 1.45
C THR A 133 -0.21 -5.73 1.23
N TYR A 134 0.36 -6.27 2.31
CA TYR A 134 1.35 -7.34 2.23
C TYR A 134 0.75 -8.61 1.60
N GLU A 135 -0.43 -9.04 2.04
CA GLU A 135 -1.10 -10.22 1.51
C GLU A 135 -1.48 -10.04 0.05
N SER A 136 -2.03 -8.88 -0.33
CA SER A 136 -2.34 -8.58 -1.73
C SER A 136 -1.12 -8.69 -2.63
N MET A 137 0.00 -8.10 -2.24
CA MET A 137 1.27 -8.18 -2.99
C MET A 137 1.84 -9.60 -3.02
N TYR A 138 1.79 -10.31 -1.88
CA TYR A 138 2.23 -11.70 -1.81
C TYR A 138 1.39 -12.60 -2.74
N ARG A 139 0.07 -12.44 -2.73
CA ARG A 139 -0.86 -13.23 -3.54
C ARG A 139 -0.74 -12.87 -5.02
N ALA A 140 -0.52 -11.61 -5.39
CA ALA A 140 -0.21 -11.22 -6.75
C ALA A 140 0.98 -12.02 -7.30
N LYS A 141 2.03 -12.18 -6.51
CA LYS A 141 3.21 -12.97 -6.88
C LYS A 141 2.97 -14.49 -6.80
N ALA A 142 2.44 -15.00 -5.70
CA ALA A 142 2.39 -16.44 -5.40
C ALA A 142 1.22 -17.15 -6.10
N VAL A 143 0.06 -16.49 -6.21
CA VAL A 143 -1.18 -17.06 -6.78
C VAL A 143 -1.33 -16.67 -8.25
N PHE A 144 -1.21 -15.37 -8.55
CA PHE A 144 -1.38 -14.86 -9.92
C PHE A 144 -0.08 -14.90 -10.74
N GLN A 145 1.04 -15.29 -10.13
CA GLN A 145 2.36 -15.45 -10.77
C GLN A 145 2.91 -14.20 -11.44
N ILE A 146 2.54 -13.04 -10.93
CA ILE A 146 2.96 -11.74 -11.43
C ILE A 146 4.42 -11.48 -11.07
N LYS A 147 5.19 -11.00 -12.02
CA LYS A 147 6.61 -10.65 -11.85
C LYS A 147 6.80 -9.14 -11.72
N ASN A 148 6.12 -8.38 -12.56
CA ASN A 148 6.18 -6.92 -12.57
C ASN A 148 4.76 -6.36 -12.44
N MET A 149 4.52 -5.54 -11.41
CA MET A 149 3.20 -4.94 -11.20
C MET A 149 3.31 -3.44 -10.91
N ILE A 150 2.28 -2.73 -11.27
CA ILE A 150 1.99 -1.35 -10.85
C ILE A 150 1.01 -1.45 -9.67
N VAL A 151 1.26 -0.72 -8.58
CA VAL A 151 0.39 -0.71 -7.39
C VAL A 151 -0.05 0.70 -7.09
#